data_51ab3a088f47ce9ea64251494ed561fe
#
_entry.id   51ab3a088f47ce9ea64251494ed561fe
#
_cell.length_a   1.000
_cell.length_b   1.000
_cell.length_c   1.000
_cell.angle_alpha   90.00
_cell.angle_beta   90.00
_cell.angle_gamma   90.00
#
_symmetry.space_group_name_H-M   'P 1'
#
loop_
_entity.id
_entity.type
_entity.pdbx_description
1 polymer ?
#
loop_
_entity_poly.entity_id
_entity_poly.type
_entity_poly.pdbx_seq_one_letter_code
_entity_poly.pdbx_strand_id
1 'polypeptide(L)'
;MHHARRALLDWHGALIAGSNTDAANRLIQAYAEELGVGKCSVAGTSQKAFTRAAAFINGTVSHISEFDDIFRDGAYHPACPTISAVYALAESRDDSVEHLLAAMIVGYEVSTRISKVIQPSHYEFFHTTGTVGVFGAAAACSYLLGLNAAQACDALSTAGTFASGLQQAFRSDSMTKPMHPGHAAEVGLNAALVAQAGMTGTPDLLEGDAGFGAALSKNPRWNELFEDLGKSWNIEHITFKNHGCCGHNFPAIDAVSHLLNDHPIRSENIAQIRVGGYRATSEVCKYVHPKTAFEAKFSLTYTVSARIVLGRVREKAFLADALANLEIYALEDKVVLRIDQECTNKFPIHRSAKVEIEMKDGSVYAHHQHTRHGDPDEPLTDQELLDKFIELTEPRIGAQQAKIISEQLLGNQAHAVRDLAKLWSNRSH
;
A
#
# COMPACT_ATOMS: atom_id res chain seq x y z
N MET A 1 -4.69 -0.88 -18.87
CA MET A 1 -3.81 -2.07 -18.81
C MET A 1 -2.40 -1.77 -18.31
N HIS A 2 -1.69 -0.75 -18.82
CA HIS A 2 -0.34 -0.39 -18.36
C HIS A 2 -0.29 -0.13 -16.85
N HIS A 3 -1.16 0.73 -16.32
CA HIS A 3 -1.25 1.02 -14.87
C HIS A 3 -1.59 -0.22 -14.04
N ALA A 4 -2.39 -1.16 -14.55
CA ALA A 4 -2.66 -2.42 -13.86
C ALA A 4 -1.41 -3.31 -13.76
N ARG A 5 -0.54 -3.33 -14.80
CA ARG A 5 0.77 -4.02 -14.73
C ARG A 5 1.70 -3.37 -13.70
N ARG A 6 1.72 -2.04 -13.64
CA ARG A 6 2.48 -1.29 -12.62
C ARG A 6 1.99 -1.64 -11.21
N ALA A 7 0.67 -1.65 -10.98
CA ALA A 7 0.09 -2.03 -9.69
C ALA A 7 0.39 -3.49 -9.31
N LEU A 8 0.36 -4.40 -10.30
CA LEU A 8 0.70 -5.80 -10.08
C LEU A 8 2.20 -5.98 -9.75
N LEU A 9 3.09 -5.23 -10.40
CA LEU A 9 4.53 -5.21 -10.08
C LEU A 9 4.76 -4.68 -8.66
N ASP A 10 4.13 -3.58 -8.30
CA ASP A 10 4.24 -2.95 -6.98
C ASP A 10 3.75 -3.88 -5.87
N TRP A 11 2.60 -4.52 -6.08
CA TRP A 11 2.06 -5.52 -5.14
C TRP A 11 3.00 -6.71 -4.96
N HIS A 12 3.58 -7.27 -6.03
CA HIS A 12 4.56 -8.35 -5.91
C HIS A 12 5.80 -7.90 -5.12
N GLY A 13 6.29 -6.68 -5.35
CA GLY A 13 7.38 -6.09 -4.57
C GLY A 13 7.06 -6.04 -3.08
N ALA A 14 5.89 -5.53 -2.73
CA ALA A 14 5.42 -5.44 -1.35
C ALA A 14 5.19 -6.83 -0.73
N LEU A 15 4.61 -7.77 -1.48
CA LEU A 15 4.37 -9.15 -1.05
C LEU A 15 5.68 -9.89 -0.73
N ILE A 16 6.64 -9.86 -1.65
CA ILE A 16 7.93 -10.53 -1.47
C ILE A 16 8.71 -9.87 -0.32
N ALA A 17 8.68 -8.53 -0.22
CA ALA A 17 9.30 -7.81 0.89
C ALA A 17 8.71 -8.19 2.25
N GLY A 18 7.40 -8.32 2.35
CA GLY A 18 6.69 -8.69 3.58
C GLY A 18 6.90 -10.14 4.02
N SER A 19 7.24 -11.04 3.09
CA SER A 19 7.19 -12.50 3.29
C SER A 19 8.21 -13.08 4.30
N ASN A 20 9.29 -12.35 4.62
CA ASN A 20 10.35 -12.79 5.55
C ASN A 20 10.34 -12.03 6.88
N THR A 21 9.22 -11.44 7.24
CA THR A 21 9.07 -10.72 8.52
C THR A 21 8.59 -11.64 9.63
N ASP A 22 8.85 -11.26 10.88
CA ASP A 22 8.34 -11.99 12.07
C ASP A 22 6.81 -12.12 12.03
N ALA A 23 6.11 -11.05 11.63
CA ALA A 23 4.66 -11.06 11.50
C ALA A 23 4.17 -12.08 10.44
N ALA A 24 4.85 -12.17 9.28
CA ALA A 24 4.52 -13.15 8.26
C ALA A 24 4.77 -14.58 8.74
N ASN A 25 5.88 -14.83 9.43
CA ASN A 25 6.21 -16.15 9.97
C ASN A 25 5.18 -16.62 11.01
N ARG A 26 4.74 -15.72 11.92
CA ARG A 26 3.67 -16.01 12.88
C ARG A 26 2.34 -16.32 12.21
N LEU A 27 2.01 -15.54 11.16
CA LEU A 27 0.81 -15.78 10.38
C LEU A 27 0.85 -17.15 9.68
N ILE A 28 1.94 -17.49 9.00
CA ILE A 28 2.14 -18.80 8.35
C ILE A 28 2.03 -19.93 9.38
N GLN A 29 2.60 -19.76 10.56
CA GLN A 29 2.47 -20.75 11.65
C GLN A 29 1.01 -20.92 12.10
N ALA A 30 0.24 -19.84 12.21
CA ALA A 30 -1.17 -19.88 12.59
C ALA A 30 -2.04 -20.62 11.55
N TYR A 31 -1.63 -20.60 10.30
CA TYR A 31 -2.32 -21.27 9.18
C TYR A 31 -1.69 -22.61 8.78
N ALA A 32 -0.82 -23.19 9.62
CA ALA A 32 -0.04 -24.39 9.26
C ALA A 32 -0.91 -25.59 8.82
N GLU A 33 -2.10 -25.77 9.39
CA GLU A 33 -3.03 -26.86 9.01
C GLU A 33 -3.70 -26.63 7.66
N GLU A 34 -3.72 -25.40 7.15
CA GLU A 34 -4.30 -25.05 5.85
C GLU A 34 -3.26 -25.03 4.72
N LEU A 35 -1.98 -25.21 5.07
CA LEU A 35 -0.87 -25.31 4.11
C LEU A 35 -0.63 -26.75 3.67
N GLY A 36 0.00 -26.91 2.49
CA GLY A 36 0.28 -28.23 1.89
C GLY A 36 -0.92 -28.82 1.13
N VAL A 37 -2.08 -28.14 1.18
CA VAL A 37 -3.31 -28.51 0.48
C VAL A 37 -3.74 -27.37 -0.45
N GLY A 38 -4.50 -27.64 -1.50
CA GLY A 38 -4.95 -26.61 -2.42
C GLY A 38 -3.96 -26.30 -3.55
N LYS A 39 -4.16 -25.16 -4.26
CA LYS A 39 -3.45 -24.85 -5.52
C LYS A 39 -2.82 -23.47 -5.53
N CYS A 40 -3.07 -22.63 -4.52
CA CYS A 40 -2.64 -21.22 -4.51
C CYS A 40 -1.35 -21.04 -3.76
N SER A 41 -0.46 -20.24 -4.32
CA SER A 41 0.83 -19.87 -3.75
C SER A 41 0.67 -18.96 -2.53
N VAL A 42 1.50 -19.18 -1.52
CA VAL A 42 1.57 -18.38 -0.30
C VAL A 42 2.98 -17.81 -0.16
N ALA A 43 3.09 -16.50 -0.01
CA ALA A 43 4.38 -15.83 0.14
C ALA A 43 5.09 -16.26 1.44
N GLY A 44 6.40 -16.50 1.33
CA GLY A 44 7.21 -16.94 2.47
C GLY A 44 7.28 -18.45 2.65
N THR A 45 6.58 -19.24 1.85
CA THR A 45 6.62 -20.71 1.90
C THR A 45 6.54 -21.32 0.50
N SER A 46 7.07 -22.54 0.34
CA SER A 46 6.88 -23.34 -0.88
C SER A 46 5.56 -24.13 -0.88
N GLN A 47 4.81 -24.09 0.22
CA GLN A 47 3.54 -24.80 0.35
C GLN A 47 2.42 -24.03 -0.35
N LYS A 48 1.40 -24.78 -0.80
CA LYS A 48 0.18 -24.23 -1.39
C LYS A 48 -0.93 -24.23 -0.35
N ALA A 49 -1.91 -23.35 -0.53
CA ALA A 49 -3.10 -23.28 0.31
C ALA A 49 -4.39 -23.30 -0.52
N PHE A 50 -5.53 -23.46 0.12
CA PHE A 50 -6.82 -23.16 -0.50
C PHE A 50 -6.93 -21.67 -0.82
N THR A 51 -7.76 -21.34 -1.80
CA THR A 51 -7.89 -19.99 -2.36
C THR A 51 -8.14 -18.92 -1.31
N ARG A 52 -9.02 -19.20 -0.32
CA ARG A 52 -9.36 -18.24 0.76
C ARG A 52 -8.18 -17.98 1.69
N ALA A 53 -7.53 -19.03 2.15
CA ALA A 53 -6.35 -18.91 3.01
C ALA A 53 -5.20 -18.17 2.30
N ALA A 54 -4.95 -18.49 1.02
CA ALA A 54 -3.95 -17.77 0.22
C ALA A 54 -4.30 -16.28 0.06
N ALA A 55 -5.57 -15.94 -0.19
CA ALA A 55 -6.03 -14.56 -0.30
C ALA A 55 -5.80 -13.80 1.03
N PHE A 56 -6.18 -14.40 2.17
CA PHE A 56 -5.95 -13.81 3.49
C PHE A 56 -4.47 -13.60 3.79
N ILE A 57 -3.66 -14.65 3.63
CA ILE A 57 -2.24 -14.61 3.97
C ILE A 57 -1.50 -13.60 3.07
N ASN A 58 -1.68 -13.68 1.75
CA ASN A 58 -1.00 -12.78 0.82
C ASN A 58 -1.48 -11.32 0.95
N GLY A 59 -2.77 -11.10 1.23
CA GLY A 59 -3.32 -9.79 1.53
C GLY A 59 -2.72 -9.17 2.79
N THR A 60 -2.50 -9.97 3.82
CA THR A 60 -1.81 -9.55 5.04
C THR A 60 -0.33 -9.25 4.77
N VAL A 61 0.37 -10.20 4.16
CA VAL A 61 1.82 -10.13 3.92
C VAL A 61 2.19 -8.94 3.03
N SER A 62 1.39 -8.65 1.99
CA SER A 62 1.64 -7.53 1.08
C SER A 62 1.52 -6.15 1.75
N HIS A 63 0.85 -6.05 2.91
CA HIS A 63 0.71 -4.80 3.66
C HIS A 63 1.76 -4.61 4.77
N ILE A 64 2.46 -5.68 5.20
CA ILE A 64 3.42 -5.63 6.32
C ILE A 64 4.58 -4.67 6.04
N SER A 65 5.09 -4.67 4.81
CA SER A 65 6.28 -3.90 4.43
C SER A 65 6.06 -2.39 4.39
N GLU A 66 4.80 -1.91 4.36
CA GLU A 66 4.41 -0.51 4.19
C GLU A 66 4.88 0.11 2.85
N PHE A 67 5.02 -0.72 1.81
CA PHE A 67 5.40 -0.29 0.44
C PHE A 67 4.26 -0.36 -0.57
N ASP A 68 3.12 -0.90 -0.17
CA ASP A 68 1.92 -1.03 -0.99
C ASP A 68 1.31 0.31 -1.38
N ASP A 69 0.59 0.31 -2.48
CA ASP A 69 0.00 1.50 -3.10
C ASP A 69 -1.01 2.25 -2.22
N ILE A 70 -1.32 3.49 -2.60
CA ILE A 70 -2.31 4.32 -1.91
C ILE A 70 -3.23 4.99 -2.93
N PHE A 71 -4.53 4.93 -2.71
CA PHE A 71 -5.48 5.87 -3.30
C PHE A 71 -5.70 7.03 -2.31
N ARG A 72 -5.06 8.16 -2.61
CA ARG A 72 -4.94 9.32 -1.72
C ARG A 72 -6.30 9.86 -1.25
N ASP A 73 -7.25 10.02 -2.18
CA ASP A 73 -8.54 10.63 -1.93
C ASP A 73 -9.46 9.76 -1.05
N GLY A 74 -9.21 8.46 -1.04
CA GLY A 74 -9.94 7.49 -0.20
C GLY A 74 -9.23 7.14 1.10
N ALA A 75 -8.00 7.62 1.35
CA ALA A 75 -7.13 7.14 2.44
C ALA A 75 -7.08 5.60 2.47
N TYR A 76 -6.85 4.99 1.31
CA TYR A 76 -7.11 3.59 1.02
C TYR A 76 -5.94 2.94 0.28
N HIS A 77 -5.65 1.67 0.59
CA HIS A 77 -4.64 0.84 -0.06
C HIS A 77 -5.33 -0.26 -0.89
N PRO A 78 -5.58 -0.05 -2.18
CA PRO A 78 -6.41 -0.97 -2.98
C PRO A 78 -5.73 -2.28 -3.36
N ALA A 79 -4.40 -2.30 -3.55
CA ALA A 79 -3.68 -3.47 -4.02
C ALA A 79 -3.83 -4.67 -3.10
N CYS A 80 -3.55 -4.49 -1.81
CA CYS A 80 -3.48 -5.61 -0.87
C CYS A 80 -4.76 -6.45 -0.80
N PRO A 81 -5.96 -5.88 -0.63
CA PRO A 81 -7.18 -6.68 -0.63
C PRO A 81 -7.58 -7.17 -2.02
N THR A 82 -7.54 -6.27 -3.02
CA THR A 82 -8.08 -6.55 -4.35
C THR A 82 -7.23 -7.56 -5.11
N ILE A 83 -5.91 -7.29 -5.21
CA ILE A 83 -5.01 -8.18 -5.98
C ILE A 83 -4.88 -9.53 -5.28
N SER A 84 -4.74 -9.56 -3.96
CA SER A 84 -4.58 -10.84 -3.25
C SER A 84 -5.77 -11.78 -3.43
N ALA A 85 -7.00 -11.24 -3.40
CA ALA A 85 -8.20 -12.01 -3.64
C ALA A 85 -8.27 -12.57 -5.07
N VAL A 86 -8.15 -11.67 -6.05
CA VAL A 86 -8.33 -12.05 -7.45
C VAL A 86 -7.15 -12.85 -7.99
N TYR A 87 -5.92 -12.63 -7.48
CA TYR A 87 -4.75 -13.41 -7.84
C TYR A 87 -4.87 -14.86 -7.36
N ALA A 88 -5.27 -15.08 -6.10
CA ALA A 88 -5.51 -16.42 -5.58
C ALA A 88 -6.60 -17.15 -6.38
N LEU A 89 -7.70 -16.47 -6.73
CA LEU A 89 -8.76 -17.03 -7.54
C LEU A 89 -8.26 -17.38 -8.95
N ALA A 90 -7.55 -16.47 -9.61
CA ALA A 90 -7.00 -16.65 -10.94
C ALA A 90 -5.97 -17.80 -10.99
N GLU A 91 -5.07 -17.89 -9.99
CA GLU A 91 -4.11 -19.00 -9.88
C GLU A 91 -4.83 -20.35 -9.72
N SER A 92 -5.88 -20.42 -8.89
CA SER A 92 -6.63 -21.66 -8.68
C SER A 92 -7.32 -22.17 -9.95
N ARG A 93 -7.76 -21.25 -10.81
CA ARG A 93 -8.50 -21.50 -12.06
C ARG A 93 -7.59 -21.62 -13.28
N ASP A 94 -6.33 -21.20 -13.16
CA ASP A 94 -5.37 -21.10 -14.27
C ASP A 94 -5.77 -20.04 -15.32
N ASP A 95 -6.29 -18.91 -14.85
CA ASP A 95 -6.68 -17.79 -15.70
C ASP A 95 -5.45 -17.09 -16.31
N SER A 96 -5.65 -16.36 -17.41
CA SER A 96 -4.60 -15.55 -18.02
C SER A 96 -4.29 -14.30 -17.20
N VAL A 97 -3.05 -13.80 -17.32
CA VAL A 97 -2.64 -12.52 -16.71
C VAL A 97 -3.50 -11.36 -17.24
N GLU A 98 -3.90 -11.38 -18.50
CA GLU A 98 -4.76 -10.32 -19.07
C GLU A 98 -6.14 -10.30 -18.40
N HIS A 99 -6.73 -11.47 -18.14
CA HIS A 99 -8.00 -11.56 -17.43
C HIS A 99 -7.86 -11.10 -15.96
N LEU A 100 -6.75 -11.46 -15.29
CA LEU A 100 -6.40 -10.95 -13.97
C LEU A 100 -6.31 -9.42 -13.97
N LEU A 101 -5.57 -8.81 -14.91
CA LEU A 101 -5.40 -7.36 -14.98
C LEU A 101 -6.72 -6.62 -15.23
N ALA A 102 -7.60 -7.16 -16.08
CA ALA A 102 -8.94 -6.60 -16.28
C ALA A 102 -9.77 -6.65 -15.00
N ALA A 103 -9.74 -7.77 -14.29
CA ALA A 103 -10.43 -7.92 -13.01
C ALA A 103 -9.89 -6.97 -11.93
N MET A 104 -8.57 -6.78 -11.88
CA MET A 104 -7.95 -5.78 -10.99
C MET A 104 -8.47 -4.38 -11.26
N ILE A 105 -8.54 -3.95 -12.54
CA ILE A 105 -9.07 -2.63 -12.92
C ILE A 105 -10.48 -2.45 -12.38
N VAL A 106 -11.36 -3.44 -12.54
CA VAL A 106 -12.74 -3.40 -12.02
C VAL A 106 -12.76 -3.27 -10.49
N GLY A 107 -11.95 -4.05 -9.78
CA GLY A 107 -11.89 -3.99 -8.32
C GLY A 107 -11.37 -2.65 -7.80
N TYR A 108 -10.32 -2.10 -8.43
CA TYR A 108 -9.81 -0.77 -8.10
C TYR A 108 -10.88 0.29 -8.33
N GLU A 109 -11.53 0.28 -9.49
CA GLU A 109 -12.53 1.29 -9.84
C GLU A 109 -13.70 1.32 -8.84
N VAL A 110 -14.27 0.16 -8.50
CA VAL A 110 -15.38 0.07 -7.55
C VAL A 110 -14.95 0.54 -6.16
N SER A 111 -13.85 0.02 -5.64
CA SER A 111 -13.45 0.29 -4.26
C SER A 111 -12.94 1.72 -4.07
N THR A 112 -12.19 2.26 -5.00
CA THR A 112 -11.68 3.63 -4.90
C THR A 112 -12.80 4.66 -4.94
N ARG A 113 -13.84 4.46 -5.75
CA ARG A 113 -15.02 5.29 -5.78
C ARG A 113 -15.78 5.27 -4.45
N ILE A 114 -16.03 4.08 -3.90
CA ILE A 114 -16.66 3.95 -2.57
C ILE A 114 -15.78 4.63 -1.51
N SER A 115 -14.48 4.41 -1.53
CA SER A 115 -13.56 4.99 -0.55
C SER A 115 -13.59 6.52 -0.55
N LYS A 116 -13.64 7.15 -1.73
CA LYS A 116 -13.66 8.62 -1.90
C LYS A 116 -14.92 9.25 -1.31
N VAL A 117 -16.09 8.67 -1.57
CA VAL A 117 -17.38 9.30 -1.20
C VAL A 117 -17.71 9.24 0.29
N ILE A 118 -17.10 8.30 1.03
CA ILE A 118 -17.31 8.14 2.48
C ILE A 118 -16.35 8.96 3.34
N GLN A 119 -15.31 9.59 2.74
CA GLN A 119 -14.33 10.41 3.46
C GLN A 119 -14.86 11.83 3.72
N PRO A 120 -14.29 12.57 4.72
CA PRO A 120 -13.19 12.16 5.61
C PRO A 120 -13.64 11.45 6.90
N SER A 121 -14.92 11.46 7.24
CA SER A 121 -15.44 11.02 8.56
C SER A 121 -15.21 9.53 8.83
N HIS A 122 -15.22 8.71 7.79
CA HIS A 122 -14.96 7.28 7.89
C HIS A 122 -13.58 6.98 8.51
N TYR A 123 -12.54 7.71 8.07
CA TYR A 123 -11.17 7.46 8.52
C TYR A 123 -10.91 7.84 9.99
N GLU A 124 -11.84 8.51 10.67
CA GLU A 124 -11.72 8.79 12.11
C GLU A 124 -11.65 7.51 12.96
N PHE A 125 -12.42 6.49 12.57
CA PHE A 125 -12.60 5.26 13.35
C PHE A 125 -12.23 3.99 12.61
N PHE A 126 -12.22 4.01 11.28
CA PHE A 126 -12.06 2.82 10.45
C PHE A 126 -10.82 2.90 9.56
N HIS A 127 -10.16 1.77 9.38
CA HIS A 127 -9.13 1.59 8.37
C HIS A 127 -9.80 1.28 7.04
N THR A 128 -9.84 2.25 6.14
CA THR A 128 -10.52 2.14 4.84
C THR A 128 -10.09 0.90 4.06
N THR A 129 -8.81 0.49 4.19
CA THR A 129 -8.27 -0.71 3.54
C THR A 129 -8.98 -2.00 3.99
N GLY A 130 -9.37 -2.10 5.25
CA GLY A 130 -10.15 -3.24 5.74
C GLY A 130 -11.62 -3.16 5.34
N THR A 131 -12.22 -1.97 5.48
CA THR A 131 -13.67 -1.81 5.29
C THR A 131 -14.09 -1.71 3.82
N VAL A 132 -13.35 -0.97 3.00
CA VAL A 132 -13.66 -0.79 1.57
C VAL A 132 -12.99 -1.85 0.70
N GLY A 133 -11.89 -2.43 1.18
CA GLY A 133 -11.18 -3.51 0.47
C GLY A 133 -12.07 -4.70 0.14
N VAL A 134 -13.10 -4.97 0.96
CA VAL A 134 -14.06 -6.06 0.70
C VAL A 134 -14.80 -5.87 -0.64
N PHE A 135 -15.14 -4.62 -0.99
CA PHE A 135 -15.81 -4.30 -2.26
C PHE A 135 -14.86 -4.45 -3.44
N GLY A 136 -13.58 -4.03 -3.29
CA GLY A 136 -12.58 -4.21 -4.32
C GLY A 136 -12.32 -5.68 -4.64
N ALA A 137 -12.15 -6.50 -3.61
CA ALA A 137 -11.97 -7.93 -3.73
C ALA A 137 -13.21 -8.61 -4.33
N ALA A 138 -14.42 -8.24 -3.87
CA ALA A 138 -15.67 -8.81 -4.39
C ALA A 138 -15.91 -8.45 -5.86
N ALA A 139 -15.69 -7.18 -6.24
CA ALA A 139 -15.86 -6.73 -7.63
C ALA A 139 -14.87 -7.41 -8.58
N ALA A 140 -13.58 -7.48 -8.21
CA ALA A 140 -12.55 -8.14 -9.00
C ALA A 140 -12.86 -9.64 -9.18
N CYS A 141 -13.22 -10.34 -8.10
CA CYS A 141 -13.56 -11.74 -8.14
C CYS A 141 -14.86 -12.00 -8.93
N SER A 142 -15.87 -11.13 -8.81
CA SER A 142 -17.12 -11.22 -9.59
C SER A 142 -16.87 -11.11 -11.09
N TYR A 143 -16.00 -10.15 -11.49
CA TYR A 143 -15.59 -10.00 -12.88
C TYR A 143 -14.87 -11.27 -13.40
N LEU A 144 -13.89 -11.77 -12.65
CA LEU A 144 -13.14 -12.98 -13.04
C LEU A 144 -14.01 -14.23 -13.13
N LEU A 145 -15.06 -14.33 -12.31
CA LEU A 145 -16.04 -15.43 -12.33
C LEU A 145 -17.10 -15.27 -13.42
N GLY A 146 -17.15 -14.13 -14.12
CA GLY A 146 -18.15 -13.83 -15.14
C GLY A 146 -19.57 -13.68 -14.57
N LEU A 147 -19.71 -13.16 -13.34
CA LEU A 147 -21.01 -12.96 -12.71
C LEU A 147 -21.83 -11.91 -13.48
N ASN A 148 -23.12 -12.12 -13.59
CA ASN A 148 -24.01 -11.08 -14.12
C ASN A 148 -24.22 -9.93 -13.12
N ALA A 149 -24.86 -8.84 -13.55
CA ALA A 149 -25.03 -7.63 -12.73
C ALA A 149 -25.75 -7.91 -11.40
N ALA A 150 -26.79 -8.77 -11.39
CA ALA A 150 -27.49 -9.12 -10.16
C ALA A 150 -26.60 -9.90 -9.19
N GLN A 151 -25.89 -10.91 -9.68
CA GLN A 151 -24.94 -11.66 -8.86
C GLN A 151 -23.77 -10.82 -8.36
N ALA A 152 -23.27 -9.88 -9.17
CA ALA A 152 -22.22 -8.93 -8.73
C ALA A 152 -22.74 -7.99 -7.63
N CYS A 153 -23.99 -7.51 -7.73
CA CYS A 153 -24.66 -6.76 -6.67
C CYS A 153 -24.78 -7.59 -5.39
N ASP A 154 -25.21 -8.86 -5.49
CA ASP A 154 -25.29 -9.79 -4.36
C ASP A 154 -23.92 -9.98 -3.69
N ALA A 155 -22.84 -10.11 -4.49
CA ALA A 155 -21.48 -10.24 -3.98
C ALA A 155 -21.00 -9.00 -3.25
N LEU A 156 -21.20 -7.80 -3.83
CA LEU A 156 -20.81 -6.54 -3.22
C LEU A 156 -21.56 -6.31 -1.90
N SER A 157 -22.87 -6.55 -1.93
CA SER A 157 -23.75 -6.42 -0.77
C SER A 157 -23.33 -7.38 0.36
N THR A 158 -23.14 -8.66 0.02
CA THR A 158 -22.66 -9.66 0.99
C THR A 158 -21.32 -9.26 1.59
N ALA A 159 -20.36 -8.84 0.77
CA ALA A 159 -19.04 -8.42 1.24
C ALA A 159 -19.14 -7.23 2.21
N GLY A 160 -19.98 -6.24 1.90
CA GLY A 160 -20.14 -5.03 2.71
C GLY A 160 -20.68 -5.29 4.10
N THR A 161 -21.48 -6.35 4.32
CA THR A 161 -21.99 -6.71 5.66
C THR A 161 -20.89 -7.21 6.59
N PHE A 162 -19.75 -7.65 6.06
CA PHE A 162 -18.58 -8.12 6.82
C PHE A 162 -17.42 -7.12 6.84
N ALA A 163 -17.65 -5.89 6.37
CA ALA A 163 -16.64 -4.84 6.34
C ALA A 163 -16.18 -4.49 7.76
N SER A 164 -14.88 -4.63 8.01
CA SER A 164 -14.31 -4.39 9.34
C SER A 164 -12.87 -3.87 9.28
N GLY A 165 -12.40 -3.31 10.39
CA GLY A 165 -11.04 -2.79 10.55
C GLY A 165 -11.03 -1.47 11.30
N LEU A 166 -10.57 -1.49 12.56
CA LEU A 166 -10.59 -0.31 13.43
C LEU A 166 -9.24 0.43 13.37
N GLN A 167 -9.30 1.76 13.37
CA GLN A 167 -8.15 2.66 13.44
C GLN A 167 -7.26 2.38 14.66
N GLN A 168 -7.81 1.89 15.76
CA GLN A 168 -7.06 1.60 16.97
C GLN A 168 -5.92 0.60 16.75
N ALA A 169 -6.05 -0.30 15.74
CA ALA A 169 -5.05 -1.31 15.42
C ALA A 169 -3.65 -0.76 15.06
N PHE A 170 -3.56 0.49 14.61
CA PHE A 170 -2.28 1.12 14.25
C PHE A 170 -1.97 2.41 15.04
N ARG A 171 -2.61 2.57 16.20
CA ARG A 171 -2.25 3.61 17.18
C ARG A 171 -1.22 3.13 18.20
N SER A 172 -0.81 1.88 18.11
CA SER A 172 0.23 1.23 18.91
C SER A 172 1.08 0.34 18.02
N ASP A 173 2.24 -0.08 18.50
CA ASP A 173 3.09 -1.07 17.83
C ASP A 173 2.44 -2.46 17.91
N SER A 174 1.57 -2.77 16.97
CA SER A 174 0.86 -4.04 16.89
C SER A 174 0.91 -4.63 15.48
N MET A 175 0.87 -5.95 15.37
CA MET A 175 0.87 -6.69 14.10
C MET A 175 -0.54 -6.82 13.48
N THR A 176 -1.55 -6.17 14.05
CA THR A 176 -2.96 -6.38 13.63
C THR A 176 -3.34 -5.60 12.39
N LYS A 177 -2.79 -4.38 12.20
CA LYS A 177 -3.10 -3.54 11.03
C LYS A 177 -2.96 -4.28 9.69
N PRO A 178 -1.87 -5.02 9.41
CA PRO A 178 -1.71 -5.74 8.15
C PRO A 178 -2.75 -6.85 7.91
N MET A 179 -3.42 -7.34 8.93
CA MET A 179 -4.47 -8.35 8.78
C MET A 179 -5.77 -7.80 8.17
N HIS A 180 -6.00 -6.47 8.23
CA HIS A 180 -7.21 -5.86 7.68
C HIS A 180 -7.38 -6.10 6.18
N PRO A 181 -6.38 -5.85 5.29
CA PRO A 181 -6.51 -6.18 3.88
C PRO A 181 -6.57 -7.69 3.60
N GLY A 182 -5.93 -8.53 4.42
CA GLY A 182 -6.05 -9.98 4.31
C GLY A 182 -7.49 -10.44 4.55
N HIS A 183 -8.12 -9.96 5.63
CA HIS A 183 -9.53 -10.20 5.90
C HIS A 183 -10.43 -9.69 4.78
N ALA A 184 -10.19 -8.47 4.29
CA ALA A 184 -10.97 -7.91 3.20
C ALA A 184 -10.85 -8.74 1.90
N ALA A 185 -9.65 -9.27 1.59
CA ALA A 185 -9.43 -10.14 0.45
C ALA A 185 -10.24 -11.44 0.56
N GLU A 186 -10.17 -12.10 1.71
CA GLU A 186 -10.92 -13.34 1.97
C GLU A 186 -12.43 -13.10 1.92
N VAL A 187 -12.93 -12.06 2.59
CA VAL A 187 -14.36 -11.72 2.61
C VAL A 187 -14.89 -11.46 1.21
N GLY A 188 -14.22 -10.60 0.42
CA GLY A 188 -14.67 -10.28 -0.93
C GLY A 188 -14.65 -11.47 -1.87
N LEU A 189 -13.60 -12.30 -1.80
CA LEU A 189 -13.53 -13.56 -2.55
C LEU A 189 -14.69 -14.50 -2.17
N ASN A 190 -14.92 -14.68 -0.86
CA ASN A 190 -16.00 -15.55 -0.39
C ASN A 190 -17.37 -15.05 -0.83
N ALA A 191 -17.60 -13.73 -0.75
CA ALA A 191 -18.84 -13.11 -1.18
C ALA A 191 -19.13 -13.35 -2.67
N ALA A 192 -18.12 -13.24 -3.55
CA ALA A 192 -18.27 -13.55 -4.97
C ALA A 192 -18.60 -15.04 -5.23
N LEU A 193 -17.95 -15.95 -4.48
CA LEU A 193 -18.21 -17.38 -4.60
C LEU A 193 -19.61 -17.79 -4.14
N VAL A 194 -20.13 -17.22 -3.03
CA VAL A 194 -21.48 -17.55 -2.55
C VAL A 194 -22.56 -16.91 -3.43
N ALA A 195 -22.31 -15.72 -4.00
CA ALA A 195 -23.18 -15.10 -4.99
C ALA A 195 -23.24 -15.92 -6.30
N GLN A 196 -22.10 -16.48 -6.74
CA GLN A 196 -22.07 -17.43 -7.86
C GLN A 196 -22.95 -18.65 -7.59
N ALA A 197 -23.00 -19.13 -6.35
CA ALA A 197 -23.81 -20.25 -5.92
C ALA A 197 -25.30 -19.88 -5.71
N GLY A 198 -25.69 -18.61 -5.89
CA GLY A 198 -27.07 -18.15 -5.82
C GLY A 198 -27.51 -17.57 -4.48
N MET A 199 -26.58 -17.29 -3.56
CA MET A 199 -26.92 -16.52 -2.35
C MET A 199 -27.13 -15.04 -2.72
N THR A 200 -28.20 -14.45 -2.18
CA THR A 200 -28.61 -13.08 -2.49
C THR A 200 -28.23 -12.11 -1.37
N GLY A 201 -27.92 -10.87 -1.75
CA GLY A 201 -27.68 -9.76 -0.84
C GLY A 201 -28.75 -8.67 -0.97
N THR A 202 -28.72 -7.67 -0.10
CA THR A 202 -29.63 -6.52 -0.21
C THR A 202 -29.11 -5.53 -1.26
N PRO A 203 -29.98 -5.03 -2.19
CA PRO A 203 -29.50 -4.16 -3.27
C PRO A 203 -29.08 -2.74 -2.81
N ASP A 204 -29.53 -2.30 -1.65
CA ASP A 204 -29.35 -0.95 -1.08
C ASP A 204 -28.32 -0.92 0.06
N LEU A 205 -27.40 -1.88 0.11
CA LEU A 205 -26.42 -1.97 1.21
C LEU A 205 -25.63 -0.69 1.41
N LEU A 206 -25.25 0.01 0.37
CA LEU A 206 -24.40 1.20 0.49
C LEU A 206 -25.18 2.40 1.07
N GLU A 207 -26.34 2.71 0.51
CA GLU A 207 -27.14 3.91 0.80
C GLU A 207 -28.34 3.70 1.73
N GLY A 208 -28.70 2.46 2.04
CA GLY A 208 -29.84 2.13 2.90
C GLY A 208 -29.74 2.69 4.32
N ASP A 209 -30.89 2.85 4.99
CA ASP A 209 -30.99 3.50 6.32
C ASP A 209 -30.15 2.80 7.42
N ALA A 210 -29.93 1.49 7.28
CA ALA A 210 -29.02 0.70 8.13
C ALA A 210 -27.82 0.16 7.33
N GLY A 211 -27.52 0.79 6.20
CA GLY A 211 -26.47 0.38 5.27
C GLY A 211 -25.08 0.82 5.68
N PHE A 212 -24.11 0.49 4.81
CA PHE A 212 -22.69 0.76 5.02
C PHE A 212 -22.40 2.25 5.28
N GLY A 213 -22.98 3.15 4.47
CA GLY A 213 -22.78 4.60 4.63
C GLY A 213 -23.35 5.13 5.93
N ALA A 214 -24.57 4.73 6.29
CA ALA A 214 -25.21 5.15 7.52
C ALA A 214 -24.45 4.68 8.78
N ALA A 215 -23.89 3.46 8.73
CA ALA A 215 -23.17 2.89 9.86
C ALA A 215 -21.73 3.43 10.00
N LEU A 216 -21.02 3.70 8.90
CA LEU A 216 -19.58 3.89 8.91
C LEU A 216 -19.11 5.27 8.44
N SER A 217 -20.00 6.18 8.03
CA SER A 217 -19.68 7.55 7.61
C SER A 217 -20.74 8.55 8.07
N LYS A 218 -20.34 9.76 8.40
CA LYS A 218 -21.29 10.80 8.86
C LYS A 218 -22.10 11.41 7.71
N ASN A 219 -21.48 11.62 6.54
CA ASN A 219 -22.09 12.29 5.39
C ASN A 219 -21.51 11.71 4.08
N PRO A 220 -21.90 10.50 3.68
CA PRO A 220 -21.42 9.92 2.43
C PRO A 220 -22.01 10.67 1.22
N ARG A 221 -21.15 10.96 0.23
CA ARG A 221 -21.51 11.73 -0.97
C ARG A 221 -21.88 10.79 -2.13
N TRP A 222 -22.93 10.00 -1.96
CA TRP A 222 -23.35 8.98 -2.94
C TRP A 222 -23.62 9.53 -4.34
N ASN A 223 -24.03 10.81 -4.46
CA ASN A 223 -24.21 11.49 -5.74
C ASN A 223 -22.92 11.60 -6.57
N GLU A 224 -21.72 11.53 -5.93
CA GLU A 224 -20.44 11.58 -6.60
C GLU A 224 -19.93 10.19 -7.01
N LEU A 225 -20.58 9.09 -6.60
CA LEU A 225 -20.09 7.73 -6.77
C LEU A 225 -19.84 7.35 -8.23
N PHE A 226 -20.70 7.82 -9.15
CA PHE A 226 -20.64 7.52 -10.57
C PHE A 226 -20.07 8.67 -11.41
N GLU A 227 -19.54 9.71 -10.78
CA GLU A 227 -18.91 10.84 -11.46
C GLU A 227 -17.75 10.35 -12.33
N ASP A 228 -17.71 10.75 -13.60
CA ASP A 228 -16.69 10.34 -14.58
C ASP A 228 -16.52 8.83 -14.80
N LEU A 229 -17.47 8.00 -14.39
CA LEU A 229 -17.43 6.56 -14.64
C LEU A 229 -17.33 6.26 -16.13
N GLY A 230 -16.34 5.46 -16.52
CA GLY A 230 -16.06 5.11 -17.92
C GLY A 230 -15.30 6.18 -18.71
N LYS A 231 -14.96 7.32 -18.10
CA LYS A 231 -14.15 8.39 -18.73
C LYS A 231 -12.74 8.48 -18.12
N SER A 232 -12.64 8.32 -16.80
CA SER A 232 -11.40 8.31 -16.05
C SER A 232 -11.34 7.05 -15.21
N TRP A 233 -10.16 6.46 -15.08
CA TRP A 233 -9.93 5.23 -14.32
C TRP A 233 -9.08 5.53 -13.10
N ASN A 234 -9.60 5.28 -11.91
CA ASN A 234 -8.90 5.60 -10.67
C ASN A 234 -7.58 4.85 -10.47
N ILE A 235 -7.38 3.72 -11.15
CA ILE A 235 -6.08 3.02 -11.17
C ILE A 235 -4.96 3.88 -11.77
N GLU A 236 -5.26 4.90 -12.55
CA GLU A 236 -4.31 5.88 -13.11
C GLU A 236 -3.90 6.95 -12.07
N HIS A 237 -4.67 7.08 -10.99
CA HIS A 237 -4.50 8.06 -9.92
C HIS A 237 -3.98 7.43 -8.61
N ILE A 238 -3.28 6.31 -8.71
CA ILE A 238 -2.70 5.62 -7.57
C ILE A 238 -1.31 6.18 -7.25
N THR A 239 -1.06 6.39 -5.96
CA THR A 239 0.27 6.69 -5.42
C THR A 239 1.04 5.39 -5.26
N PHE A 240 2.23 5.27 -5.84
CA PHE A 240 3.19 4.23 -5.52
C PHE A 240 4.18 4.75 -4.48
N LYS A 241 4.26 4.12 -3.32
CA LYS A 241 5.17 4.55 -2.24
C LYS A 241 6.63 4.40 -2.66
N ASN A 242 7.38 5.50 -2.67
CA ASN A 242 8.82 5.51 -2.91
C ASN A 242 9.64 5.21 -1.64
N HIS A 243 9.06 5.45 -0.47
CA HIS A 243 9.70 5.27 0.84
C HIS A 243 8.93 4.27 1.72
N GLY A 244 9.64 3.49 2.53
CA GLY A 244 9.09 2.45 3.39
C GLY A 244 8.61 2.96 4.76
N CYS A 245 7.97 4.11 4.81
CA CYS A 245 7.54 4.75 6.05
C CYS A 245 6.15 5.40 5.92
N CYS A 246 5.72 6.10 6.95
CA CYS A 246 4.48 6.87 6.92
C CYS A 246 4.51 7.93 5.81
N GLY A 247 3.45 7.98 5.00
CA GLY A 247 3.35 8.92 3.87
C GLY A 247 3.38 10.40 4.24
N HIS A 248 3.24 10.73 5.53
CA HIS A 248 3.43 12.11 6.01
C HIS A 248 4.90 12.55 6.04
N ASN A 249 5.86 11.61 6.02
CA ASN A 249 7.29 11.90 5.93
C ASN A 249 7.75 12.20 4.49
N PHE A 250 7.04 11.67 3.48
CA PHE A 250 7.49 11.68 2.09
C PHE A 250 7.87 13.06 1.58
N PRO A 251 7.04 14.13 1.73
CA PRO A 251 7.40 15.42 1.14
C PRO A 251 8.72 15.99 1.68
N ALA A 252 9.03 15.74 2.95
CA ALA A 252 10.29 16.19 3.54
C ALA A 252 11.49 15.36 3.02
N ILE A 253 11.32 14.05 2.86
CA ILE A 253 12.35 13.16 2.28
C ILE A 253 12.60 13.52 0.81
N ASP A 254 11.54 13.80 0.06
CA ASP A 254 11.62 14.20 -1.35
C ASP A 254 12.30 15.56 -1.50
N ALA A 255 11.96 16.56 -0.65
CA ALA A 255 12.61 17.84 -0.62
C ALA A 255 14.12 17.72 -0.36
N VAL A 256 14.51 16.88 0.62
CA VAL A 256 15.92 16.57 0.89
C VAL A 256 16.57 15.90 -0.32
N SER A 257 15.85 15.03 -1.02
CA SER A 257 16.37 14.37 -2.22
C SER A 257 16.72 15.36 -3.32
N HIS A 258 15.86 16.36 -3.57
CA HIS A 258 16.14 17.44 -4.51
C HIS A 258 17.37 18.26 -4.07
N LEU A 259 17.45 18.66 -2.79
CA LEU A 259 18.58 19.44 -2.30
C LEU A 259 19.91 18.68 -2.42
N LEU A 260 19.93 17.36 -2.16
CA LEU A 260 21.14 16.54 -2.30
C LEU A 260 21.56 16.33 -3.78
N ASN A 261 20.61 16.35 -4.71
CA ASN A 261 20.91 16.25 -6.13
C ASN A 261 21.46 17.56 -6.70
N ASP A 262 20.94 18.70 -6.22
CA ASP A 262 21.26 20.02 -6.77
C ASP A 262 22.49 20.67 -6.11
N HIS A 263 22.87 20.23 -4.90
CA HIS A 263 23.90 20.85 -4.08
C HIS A 263 24.87 19.83 -3.46
N PRO A 264 26.15 20.19 -3.25
CA PRO A 264 27.17 19.32 -2.66
C PRO A 264 27.04 19.22 -1.12
N ILE A 265 25.87 18.78 -0.64
CA ILE A 265 25.57 18.65 0.79
C ILE A 265 26.19 17.36 1.34
N ARG A 266 26.99 17.49 2.42
CA ARG A 266 27.54 16.37 3.20
C ARG A 266 27.08 16.49 4.65
N SER A 267 26.72 15.36 5.27
CA SER A 267 26.17 15.28 6.63
C SER A 267 27.04 15.99 7.69
N GLU A 268 28.35 15.80 7.59
CA GLU A 268 29.34 16.40 8.52
C GLU A 268 29.36 17.94 8.48
N ASN A 269 28.96 18.54 7.34
CA ASN A 269 28.98 20.01 7.14
C ASN A 269 27.64 20.68 7.45
N ILE A 270 26.60 19.91 7.80
CA ILE A 270 25.28 20.46 8.15
C ILE A 270 25.32 21.04 9.57
N ALA A 271 24.88 22.28 9.70
CA ALA A 271 24.67 22.96 10.99
C ALA A 271 23.26 22.70 11.52
N GLN A 272 22.23 22.88 10.69
CA GLN A 272 20.81 22.67 11.04
C GLN A 272 19.96 22.29 9.83
N ILE A 273 18.89 21.55 10.08
CA ILE A 273 17.84 21.23 9.09
C ILE A 273 16.50 21.72 9.66
N ARG A 274 15.80 22.59 8.95
CA ARG A 274 14.47 23.07 9.32
C ARG A 274 13.46 22.45 8.37
N VAL A 275 12.43 21.80 8.93
CA VAL A 275 11.35 21.18 8.17
C VAL A 275 10.03 21.83 8.55
N GLY A 276 9.41 22.53 7.61
CA GLY A 276 8.03 23.01 7.70
C GLY A 276 7.07 22.01 7.10
N GLY A 277 6.29 21.32 7.93
CA GLY A 277 5.28 20.36 7.51
C GLY A 277 3.86 20.80 7.88
N TYR A 278 2.84 20.12 7.34
CA TYR A 278 1.47 20.33 7.79
C TYR A 278 1.22 19.68 9.16
N ARG A 279 0.17 20.12 9.87
CA ARG A 279 -0.11 19.71 11.27
C ARG A 279 -0.06 18.20 11.49
N ALA A 280 -0.71 17.40 10.61
CA ALA A 280 -0.74 15.94 10.76
C ALA A 280 0.64 15.28 10.67
N THR A 281 1.62 15.90 9.97
CA THR A 281 3.02 15.41 9.97
C THR A 281 3.59 15.41 11.39
N SER A 282 3.40 16.50 12.13
CA SER A 282 3.92 16.63 13.51
C SER A 282 3.18 15.75 14.51
N GLU A 283 1.88 15.49 14.29
CA GLU A 283 1.04 14.68 15.19
C GLU A 283 1.27 13.18 15.02
N VAL A 284 1.50 12.74 13.78
CA VAL A 284 1.63 11.32 13.42
C VAL A 284 3.09 10.87 13.40
N CYS A 285 3.99 11.67 12.81
CA CYS A 285 5.42 11.33 12.65
C CYS A 285 6.27 11.96 13.75
N LYS A 286 5.90 11.72 14.99
CA LYS A 286 6.34 12.43 16.20
C LYS A 286 7.51 11.79 16.95
N TYR A 287 7.88 10.56 16.61
CA TYR A 287 8.96 9.86 17.31
C TYR A 287 10.30 10.54 17.04
N VAL A 288 11.13 10.62 18.10
CA VAL A 288 12.50 11.11 18.06
C VAL A 288 13.40 10.06 18.68
N HIS A 289 14.57 9.83 18.12
CA HIS A 289 15.49 8.76 18.52
C HIS A 289 14.78 7.38 18.60
N PRO A 290 14.19 6.93 17.50
CA PRO A 290 13.36 5.72 17.49
C PRO A 290 14.18 4.50 17.94
N LYS A 291 13.53 3.59 18.71
CA LYS A 291 14.12 2.36 19.20
C LYS A 291 13.67 1.13 18.43
N THR A 292 12.60 1.25 17.66
CA THR A 292 12.04 0.15 16.87
C THR A 292 11.85 0.60 15.41
N ALA A 293 11.76 -0.37 14.50
CA ALA A 293 11.44 -0.11 13.10
C ALA A 293 10.08 0.60 12.95
N PHE A 294 9.12 0.29 13.81
CA PHE A 294 7.83 0.98 13.83
C PHE A 294 8.00 2.46 14.17
N GLU A 295 8.66 2.79 15.28
CA GLU A 295 8.89 4.19 15.67
C GLU A 295 9.64 4.95 14.57
N ALA A 296 10.67 4.33 13.95
CA ALA A 296 11.45 4.94 12.87
C ALA A 296 10.61 5.26 11.63
N LYS A 297 9.68 4.37 11.26
CA LYS A 297 8.72 4.62 10.15
C LYS A 297 7.77 5.78 10.43
N PHE A 298 7.57 6.13 11.70
CA PHE A 298 6.74 7.25 12.17
C PHE A 298 7.57 8.37 12.81
N SER A 299 8.83 8.51 12.40
CA SER A 299 9.75 9.59 12.80
C SER A 299 10.15 10.42 11.58
N LEU A 300 9.73 11.69 11.53
CA LEU A 300 10.17 12.58 10.45
C LEU A 300 11.64 12.92 10.60
N THR A 301 12.10 13.20 11.81
CA THR A 301 13.49 13.61 12.08
C THR A 301 14.47 12.49 11.70
N TYR A 302 14.14 11.25 12.07
CA TYR A 302 14.92 10.08 11.68
C TYR A 302 14.93 9.86 10.15
N THR A 303 13.78 9.90 9.49
CA THR A 303 13.69 9.60 8.06
C THR A 303 14.38 10.64 7.18
N VAL A 304 14.33 11.91 7.57
CA VAL A 304 15.11 13.00 6.93
C VAL A 304 16.61 12.75 7.09
N SER A 305 17.06 12.42 8.30
CA SER A 305 18.48 12.12 8.59
C SER A 305 18.96 10.86 7.87
N ALA A 306 18.15 9.80 7.89
CA ALA A 306 18.44 8.55 7.17
C ALA A 306 18.55 8.76 5.65
N ARG A 307 17.73 9.67 5.06
CA ARG A 307 17.85 10.02 3.64
C ARG A 307 19.22 10.61 3.30
N ILE A 308 19.75 11.46 4.17
CA ILE A 308 21.05 12.11 3.96
C ILE A 308 22.20 11.12 4.14
N VAL A 309 22.14 10.28 5.17
CA VAL A 309 23.24 9.37 5.53
C VAL A 309 23.24 8.09 4.65
N LEU A 310 22.06 7.49 4.40
CA LEU A 310 21.94 6.23 3.69
C LEU A 310 21.65 6.40 2.19
N GLY A 311 21.31 7.59 1.74
CA GLY A 311 20.94 7.86 0.35
C GLY A 311 19.52 7.47 -0.05
N ARG A 312 18.86 6.56 0.68
CA ARG A 312 17.47 6.13 0.44
C ARG A 312 16.77 5.79 1.76
N VAL A 313 15.43 5.96 1.81
CA VAL A 313 14.59 5.62 2.98
C VAL A 313 13.68 4.46 2.60
N ARG A 314 14.28 3.31 2.36
CA ARG A 314 13.58 2.06 2.07
C ARG A 314 13.90 1.03 3.16
N GLU A 315 13.73 -0.25 2.90
CA GLU A 315 13.83 -1.30 3.92
C GLU A 315 15.10 -1.20 4.77
N LYS A 316 16.27 -1.00 4.15
CA LYS A 316 17.57 -0.91 4.85
C LYS A 316 17.60 0.19 5.92
N ALA A 317 16.83 1.26 5.74
CA ALA A 317 16.75 2.35 6.71
C ALA A 317 16.05 1.96 8.03
N PHE A 318 15.40 0.80 8.08
CA PHE A 318 14.63 0.34 9.25
C PHE A 318 15.18 -0.96 9.86
N LEU A 319 16.34 -1.43 9.38
CA LEU A 319 17.03 -2.58 9.96
C LEU A 319 17.86 -2.17 11.17
N ALA A 320 18.24 -3.16 11.99
CA ALA A 320 18.97 -2.95 13.24
C ALA A 320 20.25 -2.11 13.08
N ASP A 321 21.01 -2.32 12.00
CA ASP A 321 22.23 -1.57 11.74
C ASP A 321 21.97 -0.08 11.51
N ALA A 322 20.90 0.26 10.77
CA ALA A 322 20.51 1.66 10.57
C ALA A 322 19.97 2.29 11.86
N LEU A 323 19.20 1.52 12.64
CA LEU A 323 18.71 1.95 13.95
C LEU A 323 19.82 2.10 15.01
N ALA A 324 21.00 1.53 14.80
CA ALA A 324 22.18 1.71 15.64
C ALA A 324 23.17 2.73 15.09
N ASN A 325 22.89 3.38 13.96
CA ASN A 325 23.82 4.26 13.29
C ASN A 325 23.90 5.63 13.99
N LEU A 326 25.03 5.92 14.63
CA LEU A 326 25.27 7.15 15.38
C LEU A 326 25.29 8.41 14.50
N GLU A 327 25.66 8.30 13.21
CA GLU A 327 25.65 9.43 12.29
C GLU A 327 24.21 9.89 12.01
N ILE A 328 23.27 8.96 11.86
CA ILE A 328 21.84 9.29 11.70
C ILE A 328 21.35 10.06 12.92
N TYR A 329 21.63 9.59 14.14
CA TYR A 329 21.20 10.25 15.37
C TYR A 329 21.85 11.61 15.57
N ALA A 330 23.16 11.75 15.30
CA ALA A 330 23.85 13.02 15.37
C ALA A 330 23.29 14.07 14.40
N LEU A 331 22.76 13.60 13.26
CA LEU A 331 22.09 14.47 12.30
C LEU A 331 20.63 14.75 12.72
N GLU A 332 19.95 13.77 13.29
CA GLU A 332 18.59 13.91 13.82
C GLU A 332 18.48 15.01 14.86
N ASP A 333 19.48 15.16 15.75
CA ASP A 333 19.56 16.24 16.73
C ASP A 333 19.58 17.64 16.11
N LYS A 334 19.92 17.74 14.83
CA LYS A 334 19.94 19.00 14.08
C LYS A 334 18.64 19.28 13.32
N VAL A 335 17.70 18.32 13.29
CA VAL A 335 16.42 18.47 12.57
C VAL A 335 15.40 19.16 13.47
N VAL A 336 14.86 20.27 13.00
CA VAL A 336 13.78 21.01 13.68
C VAL A 336 12.53 20.96 12.84
N LEU A 337 11.51 20.24 13.33
CA LEU A 337 10.18 20.18 12.71
C LEU A 337 9.31 21.34 13.23
N ARG A 338 8.65 22.05 12.32
CA ARG A 338 7.70 23.13 12.62
C ARG A 338 6.41 22.92 11.82
N ILE A 339 5.28 23.35 12.38
CA ILE A 339 4.02 23.41 11.64
C ILE A 339 4.09 24.63 10.72
N ASP A 340 4.03 24.39 9.41
CA ASP A 340 3.87 25.43 8.40
C ASP A 340 2.39 25.64 8.09
N GLN A 341 1.93 26.89 8.18
CA GLN A 341 0.51 27.20 8.01
C GLN A 341 0.06 27.04 6.55
N GLU A 342 0.94 27.35 5.59
CA GLU A 342 0.61 27.18 4.16
C GLU A 342 0.46 25.69 3.83
N CYS A 343 1.38 24.83 4.28
CA CYS A 343 1.28 23.39 4.11
C CYS A 343 0.02 22.85 4.80
N THR A 344 -0.32 23.36 5.99
CA THR A 344 -1.52 22.92 6.74
C THR A 344 -2.81 23.32 6.03
N ASN A 345 -2.90 24.50 5.46
CA ASN A 345 -4.09 24.97 4.76
C ASN A 345 -4.35 24.23 3.45
N LYS A 346 -3.30 23.71 2.81
CA LYS A 346 -3.39 22.93 1.57
C LYS A 346 -3.69 21.44 1.80
N PHE A 347 -3.48 20.95 3.03
CA PHE A 347 -3.80 19.56 3.39
C PHE A 347 -5.33 19.37 3.53
N PRO A 348 -5.91 18.24 3.09
CA PRO A 348 -5.31 17.02 2.57
C PRO A 348 -5.07 16.99 1.05
N ILE A 349 -5.49 18.02 0.31
CA ILE A 349 -5.40 18.06 -1.17
C ILE A 349 -3.93 17.98 -1.61
N HIS A 350 -3.09 18.83 -1.02
CA HIS A 350 -1.65 18.78 -1.24
C HIS A 350 -0.92 18.35 0.03
N ARG A 351 -0.04 17.37 -0.11
CA ARG A 351 0.85 16.91 0.97
C ARG A 351 2.24 17.45 0.71
N SER A 352 2.52 18.62 1.27
CA SER A 352 3.72 19.41 0.98
C SER A 352 4.64 19.56 2.20
N ALA A 353 5.92 19.85 1.96
CA ALA A 353 6.87 20.25 2.98
C ALA A 353 7.88 21.28 2.46
N LYS A 354 8.34 22.18 3.32
CA LYS A 354 9.43 23.09 3.07
C LYS A 354 10.65 22.62 3.87
N VAL A 355 11.78 22.42 3.20
CA VAL A 355 13.02 22.01 3.86
C VAL A 355 14.09 23.06 3.59
N GLU A 356 14.79 23.43 4.66
CA GLU A 356 15.93 24.34 4.63
C GLU A 356 17.10 23.66 5.33
N ILE A 357 18.25 23.57 4.66
CA ILE A 357 19.49 23.01 5.19
C ILE A 357 20.52 24.13 5.30
N GLU A 358 20.90 24.46 6.53
CA GLU A 358 21.96 25.41 6.87
C GLU A 358 23.29 24.68 7.05
N MET A 359 24.30 25.09 6.32
CA MET A 359 25.63 24.52 6.36
C MET A 359 26.51 25.26 7.41
N LYS A 360 27.58 24.62 7.90
CA LYS A 360 28.49 25.19 8.86
C LYS A 360 29.24 26.46 8.36
N ASP A 361 29.35 26.62 7.04
CA ASP A 361 29.94 27.79 6.42
C ASP A 361 28.95 28.97 6.27
N GLY A 362 27.71 28.80 6.72
CA GLY A 362 26.64 29.78 6.67
C GLY A 362 25.81 29.74 5.36
N SER A 363 26.13 28.90 4.38
CA SER A 363 25.31 28.74 3.22
C SER A 363 23.97 28.02 3.58
N VAL A 364 22.88 28.39 2.89
CA VAL A 364 21.55 27.88 3.13
C VAL A 364 20.95 27.41 1.81
N TYR A 365 20.49 26.15 1.79
CA TYR A 365 19.79 25.56 0.67
C TYR A 365 18.36 25.25 1.06
N ALA A 366 17.39 25.62 0.23
CA ALA A 366 15.97 25.45 0.53
C ALA A 366 15.20 24.87 -0.66
N HIS A 367 14.23 24.00 -0.37
CA HIS A 367 13.33 23.43 -1.35
C HIS A 367 11.89 23.31 -0.79
N HIS A 368 10.90 23.66 -1.61
CA HIS A 368 9.50 23.47 -1.30
C HIS A 368 8.93 22.33 -2.15
N GLN A 369 8.75 21.17 -1.54
CA GLN A 369 8.10 20.02 -2.17
C GLN A 369 6.59 20.18 -2.07
N HIS A 370 5.92 20.31 -3.20
CA HIS A 370 4.47 20.59 -3.25
C HIS A 370 3.60 19.34 -3.11
N THR A 371 4.10 18.18 -3.54
CA THR A 371 3.43 16.88 -3.47
C THR A 371 4.45 15.78 -3.18
N ARG A 372 4.01 14.56 -2.92
CA ARG A 372 4.91 13.42 -2.70
C ARG A 372 5.36 12.85 -4.04
N HIS A 373 6.64 12.53 -4.18
CA HIS A 373 7.11 11.75 -5.33
C HIS A 373 6.50 10.34 -5.28
N GLY A 374 5.79 9.97 -6.32
CA GLY A 374 4.94 8.79 -6.40
C GLY A 374 3.44 9.07 -6.35
N ASP A 375 3.00 10.29 -5.97
CA ASP A 375 1.60 10.74 -6.12
C ASP A 375 1.24 10.94 -7.60
N PRO A 376 -0.05 10.95 -7.99
CA PRO A 376 -0.48 11.20 -9.36
C PRO A 376 0.04 12.49 -9.98
N ASP A 377 0.27 13.51 -9.15
CA ASP A 377 0.78 14.83 -9.57
C ASP A 377 2.31 14.80 -9.86
N GLU A 378 3.03 13.79 -9.34
CA GLU A 378 4.45 13.56 -9.54
C GLU A 378 4.74 12.04 -9.52
N PRO A 379 4.28 11.30 -10.54
CA PRO A 379 4.29 9.85 -10.53
C PRO A 379 5.69 9.27 -10.68
N LEU A 380 5.93 8.10 -10.05
CA LEU A 380 7.13 7.33 -10.36
C LEU A 380 7.13 6.94 -11.84
N THR A 381 8.28 7.06 -12.47
CA THR A 381 8.52 6.46 -13.79
C THR A 381 8.50 4.93 -13.71
N ASP A 382 8.40 4.25 -14.84
CA ASP A 382 8.49 2.78 -14.90
C ASP A 382 9.86 2.29 -14.39
N GLN A 383 10.93 3.03 -14.67
CA GLN A 383 12.27 2.69 -14.19
C GLN A 383 12.39 2.83 -12.68
N GLU A 384 11.86 3.87 -12.08
CA GLU A 384 11.88 4.06 -10.62
C GLU A 384 11.05 3.00 -9.89
N LEU A 385 9.91 2.59 -10.49
CA LEU A 385 9.09 1.51 -9.95
C LEU A 385 9.81 0.16 -10.08
N LEU A 386 10.51 -0.07 -11.19
CA LEU A 386 11.36 -1.24 -11.40
C LEU A 386 12.52 -1.28 -10.38
N ASP A 387 13.22 -0.15 -10.19
CA ASP A 387 14.30 -0.04 -9.21
C ASP A 387 13.81 -0.33 -7.78
N LYS A 388 12.62 0.17 -7.43
CA LYS A 388 11.95 -0.16 -6.17
C LYS A 388 11.69 -1.66 -6.06
N PHE A 389 11.10 -2.26 -7.10
CA PHE A 389 10.79 -3.69 -7.13
C PHE A 389 12.05 -4.54 -6.94
N ILE A 390 13.12 -4.27 -7.69
CA ILE A 390 14.39 -5.01 -7.59
C ILE A 390 14.98 -4.87 -6.18
N GLU A 391 15.05 -3.66 -5.63
CA GLU A 391 15.59 -3.41 -4.28
C GLU A 391 14.83 -4.20 -3.20
N LEU A 392 13.51 -4.31 -3.31
CA LEU A 392 12.67 -5.02 -2.37
C LEU A 392 12.75 -6.55 -2.50
N THR A 393 12.98 -7.05 -3.71
CA THR A 393 12.83 -8.49 -4.01
C THR A 393 14.17 -9.21 -4.11
N GLU A 394 15.21 -8.57 -4.65
CA GLU A 394 16.54 -9.18 -4.85
C GLU A 394 17.11 -9.84 -3.58
N PRO A 395 17.05 -9.25 -2.38
CA PRO A 395 17.57 -9.88 -1.17
C PRO A 395 16.87 -11.20 -0.79
N ARG A 396 15.70 -11.46 -1.37
CA ARG A 396 14.85 -12.60 -1.01
C ARG A 396 14.79 -13.69 -2.06
N ILE A 397 14.80 -13.31 -3.34
CA ILE A 397 14.63 -14.23 -4.46
C ILE A 397 15.83 -14.22 -5.43
N GLY A 398 16.83 -13.35 -5.19
CA GLY A 398 18.01 -13.16 -6.05
C GLY A 398 17.75 -12.27 -7.27
N ALA A 399 18.81 -11.65 -7.79
CA ALA A 399 18.75 -10.66 -8.88
C ALA A 399 18.15 -11.22 -10.17
N GLN A 400 18.55 -12.45 -10.55
CA GLN A 400 18.06 -13.09 -11.76
C GLN A 400 16.54 -13.32 -11.72
N GLN A 401 16.02 -13.82 -10.60
CA GLN A 401 14.60 -14.09 -10.43
C GLN A 401 13.78 -12.80 -10.39
N ALA A 402 14.26 -11.79 -9.66
CA ALA A 402 13.65 -10.47 -9.62
C ALA A 402 13.52 -9.85 -11.02
N LYS A 403 14.59 -9.96 -11.83
CA LYS A 403 14.59 -9.49 -13.22
C LYS A 403 13.56 -10.25 -14.07
N ILE A 404 13.51 -11.58 -14.01
CA ILE A 404 12.54 -12.38 -14.77
C ILE A 404 11.10 -11.98 -14.42
N ILE A 405 10.78 -11.84 -13.13
CA ILE A 405 9.44 -11.43 -12.69
C ILE A 405 9.09 -10.05 -13.26
N SER A 406 9.99 -9.08 -13.13
CA SER A 406 9.74 -7.72 -13.60
C SER A 406 9.54 -7.64 -15.12
N GLU A 407 10.33 -8.36 -15.90
CA GLU A 407 10.19 -8.44 -17.36
C GLU A 407 8.85 -9.08 -17.77
N GLN A 408 8.40 -10.11 -17.06
CA GLN A 408 7.09 -10.73 -17.33
C GLN A 408 5.92 -9.84 -16.93
N LEU A 409 6.02 -9.14 -15.81
CA LEU A 409 4.93 -8.27 -15.32
C LEU A 409 4.77 -7.01 -16.16
N LEU A 410 5.86 -6.34 -16.55
CA LEU A 410 5.83 -5.14 -17.39
C LEU A 410 5.73 -5.45 -18.89
N GLY A 411 6.17 -6.64 -19.30
CA GLY A 411 6.13 -7.09 -20.68
C GLY A 411 4.73 -7.48 -21.16
N ASN A 412 4.57 -7.57 -22.48
CA ASN A 412 3.31 -8.00 -23.13
C ASN A 412 3.24 -9.54 -23.32
N GLN A 413 3.95 -10.31 -22.51
CA GLN A 413 3.95 -11.77 -22.63
C GLN A 413 2.76 -12.31 -21.84
N ALA A 414 1.73 -12.75 -22.57
CA ALA A 414 0.55 -13.38 -21.98
C ALA A 414 0.94 -14.73 -21.39
N HIS A 415 0.85 -14.84 -20.08
CA HIS A 415 1.11 -16.08 -19.35
C HIS A 415 -0.09 -16.40 -18.46
N ALA A 416 -0.22 -17.65 -18.08
CA ALA A 416 -1.13 -18.07 -17.03
C ALA A 416 -0.63 -17.49 -15.67
N VAL A 417 -1.56 -17.10 -14.80
CA VAL A 417 -1.24 -16.58 -13.47
C VAL A 417 -0.45 -17.60 -12.65
N ARG A 418 -0.71 -18.89 -12.85
CA ARG A 418 0.02 -19.99 -12.20
C ARG A 418 1.51 -19.99 -12.53
N ASP A 419 1.90 -19.58 -13.73
CA ASP A 419 3.32 -19.52 -14.10
C ASP A 419 4.03 -18.36 -13.43
N LEU A 420 3.37 -17.20 -13.33
CA LEU A 420 3.89 -16.09 -12.50
C LEU A 420 4.04 -16.49 -11.04
N ALA A 421 3.07 -17.22 -10.49
CA ALA A 421 3.10 -17.65 -9.10
C ALA A 421 4.30 -18.56 -8.78
N LYS A 422 4.71 -19.43 -9.70
CA LYS A 422 5.89 -20.29 -9.55
C LYS A 422 7.20 -19.49 -9.39
N LEU A 423 7.27 -18.29 -9.95
CA LEU A 423 8.49 -17.47 -9.94
C LEU A 423 8.86 -16.95 -8.55
N TRP A 424 7.90 -16.74 -7.66
CA TRP A 424 8.14 -16.20 -6.32
C TRP A 424 7.82 -17.20 -5.19
N SER A 425 7.09 -18.30 -5.49
CA SER A 425 6.74 -19.31 -4.49
C SER A 425 7.73 -20.49 -4.43
N ASN A 426 8.49 -20.77 -5.49
CA ASN A 426 9.50 -21.83 -5.49
C ASN A 426 10.79 -21.31 -4.86
N ARG A 427 10.97 -21.48 -3.56
CA ARG A 427 12.27 -21.31 -2.90
C ARG A 427 13.03 -22.63 -2.95
N SER A 428 14.09 -22.70 -3.76
CA SER A 428 15.20 -23.63 -3.49
C SER A 428 15.88 -23.12 -2.21
N HIS A 429 15.82 -23.89 -1.15
CA HIS A 429 16.62 -23.73 0.06
C HIS A 429 18.10 -23.94 -0.24
#